data_997870ae81dec7ab35d4ca40f178a938
#
_entry.id   997870ae81dec7ab35d4ca40f178a938
#
_cell.length_a   1.000
_cell.length_b   1.000
_cell.length_c   1.000
_cell.angle_alpha   90.00
_cell.angle_beta   90.00
_cell.angle_gamma   90.00
#
_symmetry.space_group_name_H-M   'P 1'
#
loop_
_entity.id
_entity.type
_entity.pdbx_description
1 polymer ?
#
loop_
_entity_poly.entity_id
_entity_poly.type
_entity_poly.pdbx_seq_one_letter_code
_entity_poly.pdbx_strand_id
1 'polypeptide(L)'
;MKSNLYQTIVVKVGTTTLVHESGKLNFAGMEKLVRVISDIKNRGKNVVLVSSGAVGTGAGRLGINGKGDIKIKQALAAVGQGILMQFYEKLFLEYGIIVAQVLLTRDDIEKGVRRQNALNTFTTLFEFDVVPIVNENDTVAVEEIVFGDNDTL
;
A
#
# COMPACT_ATOMS: atom_id res chain seq x y z
N MET A 1 -19.19 9.44 -21.42
CA MET A 1 -18.38 9.98 -20.32
C MET A 1 -16.93 9.87 -20.72
N LYS A 2 -16.23 10.98 -20.87
CA LYS A 2 -14.77 10.94 -21.13
C LYS A 2 -14.10 10.46 -19.86
N SER A 3 -13.47 9.29 -19.87
CA SER A 3 -12.68 8.78 -18.77
C SER A 3 -11.54 9.77 -18.49
N ASN A 4 -11.56 10.37 -17.33
CA ASN A 4 -10.57 11.35 -16.88
C ASN A 4 -9.28 10.64 -16.46
N LEU A 5 -8.69 9.84 -17.35
CA LEU A 5 -7.42 9.12 -17.13
C LEU A 5 -6.26 10.05 -16.74
N TYR A 6 -6.34 11.35 -17.12
CA TYR A 6 -5.34 12.38 -16.75
C TYR A 6 -5.52 12.95 -15.33
N GLN A 7 -6.39 12.36 -14.49
CA GLN A 7 -6.64 12.84 -13.13
C GLN A 7 -6.29 11.82 -12.05
N THR A 8 -5.60 10.75 -12.39
CA THR A 8 -5.15 9.76 -11.41
C THR A 8 -3.68 10.00 -11.07
N ILE A 9 -3.40 10.16 -9.79
CA ILE A 9 -2.06 10.36 -9.25
C ILE A 9 -1.68 9.10 -8.46
N VAL A 10 -0.54 8.51 -8.81
CA VAL A 10 0.04 7.40 -8.06
C VAL A 10 1.13 7.94 -7.15
N VAL A 11 0.98 7.70 -5.86
CA VAL A 11 1.94 8.08 -4.83
C VAL A 11 2.59 6.81 -4.30
N LYS A 12 3.89 6.67 -4.52
CA LYS A 12 4.67 5.56 -3.93
C LYS A 12 5.35 6.05 -2.66
N VAL A 13 5.29 5.24 -1.60
CA VAL A 13 5.98 5.49 -0.34
C VAL A 13 6.87 4.31 0.05
N GLY A 14 8.14 4.61 0.32
CA GLY A 14 9.12 3.62 0.73
C GLY A 14 9.06 3.31 2.24
N THR A 15 9.69 2.20 2.62
CA THR A 15 9.73 1.71 4.01
C THR A 15 10.28 2.75 4.99
N THR A 16 11.33 3.48 4.63
CA THR A 16 11.97 4.48 5.49
C THR A 16 11.09 5.67 5.86
N THR A 17 10.06 5.94 5.06
CA THR A 17 9.05 6.96 5.37
C THR A 17 8.05 6.46 6.41
N LEU A 18 7.73 5.16 6.39
CA LEU A 18 6.68 4.55 7.20
C LEU A 18 7.19 3.93 8.49
N VAL A 19 8.45 3.48 8.51
CA VAL A 19 9.01 2.70 9.61
C VAL A 19 10.39 3.26 9.95
N HIS A 20 10.63 3.52 11.25
CA HIS A 20 11.94 3.88 11.77
C HIS A 20 12.89 2.67 11.76
N GLU A 21 14.18 2.91 11.86
CA GLU A 21 15.20 1.85 11.98
C GLU A 21 14.93 0.90 13.15
N SER A 22 14.27 1.38 14.19
CA SER A 22 13.83 0.59 15.36
C SER A 22 12.70 -0.41 15.04
N GLY A 23 12.14 -0.40 13.81
CA GLY A 23 10.97 -1.19 13.43
C GLY A 23 9.63 -0.59 13.89
N LYS A 24 9.64 0.54 14.59
CA LYS A 24 8.42 1.25 15.01
C LYS A 24 7.89 2.13 13.88
N LEU A 25 6.56 2.27 13.80
CA LEU A 25 5.92 3.14 12.82
C LEU A 25 6.34 4.60 12.99
N ASN A 26 6.61 5.25 11.88
CA ASN A 26 6.84 6.70 11.80
C ASN A 26 5.49 7.41 11.67
N PHE A 27 4.82 7.65 12.79
CA PHE A 27 3.51 8.29 12.79
C PHE A 27 3.52 9.67 12.13
N ALA A 28 4.53 10.49 12.39
CA ALA A 28 4.63 11.82 11.79
C ALA A 28 4.75 11.75 10.26
N GLY A 29 5.52 10.78 9.75
CA GLY A 29 5.62 10.52 8.31
C GLY A 29 4.30 10.07 7.71
N MET A 30 3.59 9.16 8.37
CA MET A 30 2.29 8.66 7.92
C MET A 30 1.22 9.76 7.95
N GLU A 31 1.15 10.56 9.00
CA GLU A 31 0.20 11.67 9.12
C GLU A 31 0.42 12.73 8.04
N LYS A 32 1.68 13.09 7.77
CA LYS A 32 2.03 14.02 6.70
C LYS A 32 1.62 13.49 5.34
N LEU A 33 1.90 12.21 5.06
CA LEU A 33 1.54 11.54 3.81
C LEU A 33 0.03 11.55 3.61
N VAL A 34 -0.72 11.09 4.61
CA VAL A 34 -2.19 11.01 4.56
C VAL A 34 -2.81 12.39 4.36
N ARG A 35 -2.32 13.41 5.07
CA ARG A 35 -2.79 14.79 4.91
C ARG A 35 -2.61 15.31 3.48
N VAL A 36 -1.44 15.06 2.87
CA VAL A 36 -1.16 15.49 1.49
C VAL A 36 -2.06 14.75 0.49
N ILE A 37 -2.22 13.43 0.65
CA ILE A 37 -3.09 12.64 -0.22
C ILE A 37 -4.55 13.09 -0.09
N SER A 38 -4.99 13.37 1.13
CA SER A 38 -6.35 13.84 1.40
C SER A 38 -6.62 15.19 0.74
N ASP A 39 -5.65 16.12 0.77
CA ASP A 39 -5.77 17.40 0.07
C ASP A 39 -5.86 17.22 -1.45
N ILE A 40 -5.04 16.34 -2.03
CA ILE A 40 -5.10 16.03 -3.47
C ILE A 40 -6.46 15.43 -3.83
N LYS A 41 -6.95 14.50 -3.02
CA LYS A 41 -8.25 13.85 -3.20
C LYS A 41 -9.39 14.88 -3.15
N ASN A 42 -9.36 15.79 -2.18
CA ASN A 42 -10.36 16.86 -2.02
C ASN A 42 -10.35 17.88 -3.16
N ARG A 43 -9.28 17.94 -3.95
CA ARG A 43 -9.22 18.70 -5.22
C ARG A 43 -9.83 17.93 -6.41
N GLY A 44 -10.53 16.83 -6.17
CA GLY A 44 -11.22 16.03 -7.19
C GLY A 44 -10.30 15.13 -8.02
N LYS A 45 -9.12 14.77 -7.50
CA LYS A 45 -8.20 13.84 -8.16
C LYS A 45 -8.40 12.42 -7.65
N ASN A 46 -8.26 11.44 -8.55
CA ASN A 46 -8.09 10.06 -8.12
C ASN A 46 -6.67 9.86 -7.61
N VAL A 47 -6.53 9.18 -6.47
CA VAL A 47 -5.21 8.88 -5.90
C VAL A 47 -5.10 7.39 -5.63
N VAL A 48 -3.96 6.82 -5.99
CA VAL A 48 -3.55 5.47 -5.58
C VAL A 48 -2.32 5.62 -4.71
N LEU A 49 -2.34 5.01 -3.53
CA LEU A 49 -1.16 4.94 -2.66
C LEU A 49 -0.51 3.56 -2.82
N VAL A 50 0.71 3.52 -3.34
CA VAL A 50 1.54 2.31 -3.34
C VAL A 50 2.42 2.33 -2.09
N SER A 51 2.13 1.41 -1.17
CA SER A 51 2.77 1.35 0.15
C SER A 51 3.86 0.28 0.20
N SER A 52 4.79 0.45 1.11
CA SER A 52 5.83 -0.51 1.49
C SER A 52 5.83 -0.71 3.01
N GLY A 53 6.82 -1.42 3.53
CA GLY A 53 7.09 -1.46 4.97
C GLY A 53 6.36 -2.54 5.75
N ALA A 54 5.63 -3.45 5.10
CA ALA A 54 4.91 -4.53 5.80
C ALA A 54 5.85 -5.43 6.61
N VAL A 55 6.95 -5.91 6.02
CA VAL A 55 7.94 -6.74 6.72
C VAL A 55 8.54 -6.02 7.93
N GLY A 56 8.97 -4.77 7.74
CA GLY A 56 9.55 -3.95 8.82
C GLY A 56 8.58 -3.69 9.97
N THR A 57 7.33 -3.40 9.64
CA THR A 57 6.26 -3.19 10.63
C THR A 57 5.98 -4.46 11.42
N GLY A 58 5.90 -5.62 10.75
CA GLY A 58 5.71 -6.91 11.42
C GLY A 58 6.89 -7.28 12.30
N ALA A 59 8.12 -7.06 11.81
CA ALA A 59 9.35 -7.29 12.56
C ALA A 59 9.39 -6.45 13.85
N GLY A 60 9.10 -5.16 13.74
CA GLY A 60 9.04 -4.27 14.90
C GLY A 60 7.94 -4.63 15.88
N ARG A 61 6.78 -5.09 15.40
CA ARG A 61 5.67 -5.49 16.27
C ARG A 61 5.96 -6.76 17.06
N LEU A 62 6.61 -7.74 16.43
CA LEU A 62 6.92 -9.02 17.05
C LEU A 62 8.27 -9.05 17.78
N GLY A 63 9.09 -8.00 17.62
CA GLY A 63 10.45 -7.97 18.17
C GLY A 63 11.38 -9.00 17.50
N ILE A 64 11.11 -9.36 16.25
CA ILE A 64 11.86 -10.36 15.49
C ILE A 64 12.75 -9.65 14.46
N ASN A 65 13.98 -10.14 14.28
CA ASN A 65 14.83 -9.64 13.21
C ASN A 65 14.25 -10.04 11.85
N GLY A 66 13.90 -9.04 11.02
CA GLY A 66 13.39 -9.26 9.66
C GLY A 66 14.44 -9.73 8.64
N LYS A 67 15.70 -9.91 9.07
CA LYS A 67 16.77 -10.49 8.25
C LYS A 67 16.67 -12.02 8.35
N GLY A 68 16.52 -12.70 7.23
CA GLY A 68 16.51 -14.16 7.26
C GLY A 68 15.71 -14.81 6.14
N ASP A 69 15.24 -16.01 6.41
CA ASP A 69 14.50 -16.87 5.49
C ASP A 69 13.25 -16.15 4.95
N ILE A 70 12.94 -16.42 3.70
CA ILE A 70 11.80 -15.91 2.99
C ILE A 70 10.48 -16.20 3.73
N LYS A 71 10.37 -17.37 4.36
CA LYS A 71 9.20 -17.76 5.16
C LYS A 71 8.96 -16.82 6.35
N ILE A 72 10.05 -16.39 7.00
CA ILE A 72 9.97 -15.43 8.10
C ILE A 72 9.48 -14.08 7.56
N LYS A 73 10.06 -13.60 6.47
CA LYS A 73 9.65 -12.34 5.85
C LYS A 73 8.19 -12.35 5.40
N GLN A 74 7.72 -13.44 4.80
CA GLN A 74 6.32 -13.61 4.43
C GLN A 74 5.38 -13.53 5.64
N ALA A 75 5.73 -14.23 6.73
CA ALA A 75 4.95 -14.18 7.97
C ALA A 75 4.97 -12.77 8.61
N LEU A 76 6.11 -12.10 8.61
CA LEU A 76 6.24 -10.73 9.10
C LEU A 76 5.43 -9.76 8.25
N ALA A 77 5.44 -9.91 6.93
CA ALA A 77 4.63 -9.10 6.02
C ALA A 77 3.13 -9.28 6.30
N ALA A 78 2.67 -10.50 6.54
CA ALA A 78 1.27 -10.77 6.90
C ALA A 78 0.83 -10.02 8.16
N VAL A 79 1.66 -10.03 9.20
CA VAL A 79 1.39 -9.28 10.44
C VAL A 79 1.45 -7.76 10.20
N GLY A 80 2.50 -7.30 9.52
CA GLY A 80 2.75 -5.88 9.31
C GLY A 80 1.74 -5.22 8.38
N GLN A 81 1.29 -5.93 7.34
CA GLN A 81 0.30 -5.41 6.40
C GLN A 81 -1.03 -5.07 7.10
N GLY A 82 -1.50 -5.94 7.99
CA GLY A 82 -2.70 -5.67 8.77
C GLY A 82 -2.56 -4.43 9.67
N ILE A 83 -1.40 -4.27 10.30
CA ILE A 83 -1.10 -3.10 11.14
C ILE A 83 -1.05 -1.82 10.30
N LEU A 84 -0.37 -1.82 9.15
CA LEU A 84 -0.30 -0.66 8.26
C LEU A 84 -1.69 -0.23 7.82
N MET A 85 -2.53 -1.18 7.38
CA MET A 85 -3.90 -0.87 6.95
C MET A 85 -4.74 -0.27 8.07
N GLN A 86 -4.63 -0.80 9.30
CA GLN A 86 -5.33 -0.25 10.47
C GLN A 86 -4.96 1.22 10.71
N PHE A 87 -3.67 1.58 10.58
CA PHE A 87 -3.23 2.96 10.74
C PHE A 87 -3.66 3.85 9.58
N TYR A 88 -3.54 3.38 8.34
CA TYR A 88 -4.04 4.14 7.20
C TYR A 88 -5.53 4.42 7.31
N GLU A 89 -6.34 3.40 7.61
CA GLU A 89 -7.78 3.56 7.78
C GLU A 89 -8.10 4.61 8.85
N LYS A 90 -7.45 4.53 10.01
CA LYS A 90 -7.63 5.50 11.09
C LYS A 90 -7.27 6.92 10.68
N LEU A 91 -6.11 7.10 10.02
CA LEU A 91 -5.64 8.43 9.63
C LEU A 91 -6.48 9.05 8.50
N PHE A 92 -6.87 8.28 7.49
CA PHE A 92 -7.74 8.76 6.42
C PHE A 92 -9.15 9.07 6.90
N LEU A 93 -9.64 8.34 7.91
CA LEU A 93 -10.95 8.59 8.50
C LEU A 93 -11.06 10.00 9.12
N GLU A 94 -9.97 10.56 9.66
CA GLU A 94 -9.92 11.95 10.17
C GLU A 94 -10.27 12.99 9.09
N TYR A 95 -10.09 12.62 7.82
CA TYR A 95 -10.45 13.44 6.64
C TYR A 95 -11.73 12.98 5.95
N GLY A 96 -12.45 12.01 6.54
CA GLY A 96 -13.66 11.43 5.93
C GLY A 96 -13.42 10.61 4.67
N ILE A 97 -12.19 10.12 4.47
CA ILE A 97 -11.80 9.36 3.28
C ILE A 97 -11.81 7.87 3.58
N ILE A 98 -12.48 7.11 2.71
CA ILE A 98 -12.50 5.65 2.76
C ILE A 98 -11.30 5.11 1.97
N VAL A 99 -10.63 4.11 2.51
CA VAL A 99 -9.52 3.42 1.86
C VAL A 99 -9.87 1.96 1.61
N ALA A 100 -9.22 1.35 0.61
CA ALA A 100 -9.35 -0.06 0.32
C ALA A 100 -7.98 -0.69 0.12
N GLN A 101 -7.74 -1.87 0.70
CA GLN A 101 -6.53 -2.64 0.47
C GLN A 101 -6.61 -3.37 -0.87
N VAL A 102 -5.57 -3.25 -1.68
CA VAL A 102 -5.39 -4.01 -2.92
C VAL A 102 -4.01 -4.67 -2.87
N LEU A 103 -3.98 -5.98 -2.76
CA LEU A 103 -2.74 -6.77 -2.77
C LEU A 103 -2.57 -7.43 -4.12
N LEU A 104 -1.44 -7.16 -4.76
CA LEU A 104 -1.13 -7.64 -6.10
C LEU A 104 0.20 -8.40 -6.11
N THR A 105 0.32 -9.32 -7.03
CA THR A 105 1.60 -9.92 -7.42
C THR A 105 1.97 -9.44 -8.81
N ARG A 106 3.19 -9.70 -9.24
CA ARG A 106 3.63 -9.39 -10.59
C ARG A 106 2.74 -10.02 -11.66
N ASP A 107 2.32 -11.27 -11.44
CA ASP A 107 1.42 -11.98 -12.35
C ASP A 107 0.06 -11.29 -12.52
N ASP A 108 -0.40 -10.56 -11.50
CA ASP A 108 -1.68 -9.85 -11.54
C ASP A 108 -1.65 -8.61 -12.42
N ILE A 109 -0.45 -8.07 -12.71
CA ILE A 109 -0.29 -6.83 -13.48
C ILE A 109 0.22 -7.07 -14.91
N GLU A 110 0.84 -8.22 -15.20
CA GLU A 110 1.47 -8.43 -16.52
C GLU A 110 0.44 -8.51 -17.66
N LYS A 111 -0.42 -9.50 -17.67
CA LYS A 111 -1.43 -9.70 -18.74
C LYS A 111 -2.56 -10.63 -18.32
N GLY A 112 -3.65 -10.63 -19.12
CA GLY A 112 -4.73 -11.61 -18.99
C GLY A 112 -5.87 -11.20 -18.07
N VAL A 113 -6.65 -12.19 -17.63
CA VAL A 113 -7.88 -11.99 -16.85
C VAL A 113 -7.59 -11.34 -15.49
N ARG A 114 -6.49 -11.71 -14.82
CA ARG A 114 -6.12 -11.14 -13.51
C ARG A 114 -5.85 -9.65 -13.61
N ARG A 115 -5.09 -9.22 -14.62
CA ARG A 115 -4.87 -7.79 -14.88
C ARG A 115 -6.19 -7.05 -15.17
N GLN A 116 -7.07 -7.63 -15.98
CA GLN A 116 -8.36 -7.00 -16.26
C GLN A 116 -9.21 -6.88 -15.00
N ASN A 117 -9.23 -7.89 -14.15
CA ASN A 117 -9.93 -7.85 -12.85
C ASN A 117 -9.36 -6.77 -11.92
N ALA A 118 -8.04 -6.64 -11.85
CA ALA A 118 -7.40 -5.57 -11.09
C ALA A 118 -7.81 -4.18 -11.61
N LEU A 119 -7.76 -3.96 -12.93
CA LEU A 119 -8.22 -2.70 -13.56
C LEU A 119 -9.68 -2.39 -13.25
N ASN A 120 -10.56 -3.38 -13.34
CA ASN A 120 -11.98 -3.21 -13.02
C ASN A 120 -12.15 -2.82 -11.54
N THR A 121 -11.39 -3.45 -10.63
CA THR A 121 -11.41 -3.12 -9.20
C THR A 121 -11.01 -1.66 -8.97
N PHE A 122 -9.90 -1.19 -9.56
CA PHE A 122 -9.47 0.19 -9.43
C PHE A 122 -10.50 1.17 -9.96
N THR A 123 -11.06 0.90 -11.15
CA THR A 123 -12.09 1.75 -11.75
C THR A 123 -13.30 1.88 -10.85
N THR A 124 -13.78 0.77 -10.31
CA THR A 124 -14.96 0.75 -9.42
C THR A 124 -14.67 1.44 -8.08
N LEU A 125 -13.46 1.26 -7.52
CA LEU A 125 -13.07 1.99 -6.31
C LEU A 125 -13.05 3.51 -6.52
N PHE A 126 -12.61 3.97 -7.69
CA PHE A 126 -12.67 5.41 -8.02
C PHE A 126 -14.11 5.91 -8.18
N GLU A 127 -15.02 5.10 -8.76
CA GLU A 127 -16.44 5.43 -8.84
C GLU A 127 -17.08 5.53 -7.44
N PHE A 128 -16.61 4.75 -6.47
CA PHE A 128 -17.03 4.80 -5.07
C PHE A 128 -16.33 5.88 -4.25
N ASP A 129 -15.49 6.69 -4.88
CA ASP A 129 -14.70 7.74 -4.23
C ASP A 129 -13.71 7.23 -3.17
N VAL A 130 -13.27 5.98 -3.27
CA VAL A 130 -12.34 5.28 -2.37
C VAL A 130 -10.89 5.46 -2.83
N VAL A 131 -9.96 5.57 -1.89
CA VAL A 131 -8.51 5.59 -2.16
C VAL A 131 -7.96 4.16 -2.06
N PRO A 132 -7.51 3.55 -3.17
CA PRO A 132 -6.83 2.27 -3.12
C PRO A 132 -5.44 2.42 -2.46
N ILE A 133 -5.14 1.55 -1.52
CA ILE A 133 -3.81 1.35 -0.94
C ILE A 133 -3.27 0.03 -1.46
N VAL A 134 -2.28 0.11 -2.33
CA VAL A 134 -1.70 -1.04 -3.03
C VAL A 134 -0.42 -1.46 -2.35
N ASN A 135 -0.23 -2.74 -2.21
CA ASN A 135 1.04 -3.33 -1.83
C ASN A 135 1.21 -4.68 -2.54
N GLU A 136 2.42 -5.20 -2.56
CA GLU A 136 2.65 -6.56 -3.00
C GLU A 136 1.97 -7.54 -2.04
N ASN A 137 1.48 -8.67 -2.59
CA ASN A 137 1.01 -9.77 -1.78
C ASN A 137 2.20 -10.63 -1.32
N ASP A 138 2.94 -10.11 -0.37
CA ASP A 138 4.17 -10.73 0.16
C ASP A 138 3.96 -12.13 0.76
N THR A 139 2.72 -12.50 1.08
CA THR A 139 2.43 -13.83 1.62
C THR A 139 2.56 -14.93 0.59
N VAL A 140 2.47 -14.61 -0.69
CA VAL A 140 2.53 -15.58 -1.81
C VAL A 140 3.56 -15.19 -2.87
N ALA A 141 3.99 -13.93 -2.91
CA ALA A 141 5.02 -13.43 -3.81
C ALA A 141 6.40 -13.47 -3.13
N VAL A 142 7.44 -13.58 -3.95
CA VAL A 142 8.82 -13.63 -3.49
C VAL A 142 9.67 -12.51 -4.09
N GLU A 143 9.20 -11.85 -5.13
CA GLU A 143 9.97 -10.89 -5.93
C GLU A 143 10.38 -9.68 -5.10
N GLU A 144 9.45 -9.02 -4.40
CA GLU A 144 9.79 -7.88 -3.55
C GLU A 144 10.62 -8.27 -2.34
N ILE A 145 10.35 -9.42 -1.75
CA ILE A 145 11.13 -9.95 -0.62
C ILE A 145 12.58 -10.20 -1.03
N VAL A 146 12.80 -10.62 -2.28
CA VAL A 146 14.12 -10.88 -2.84
C VAL A 146 14.77 -9.61 -3.38
N PHE A 147 14.02 -8.77 -4.09
CA PHE A 147 14.55 -7.59 -4.79
C PHE A 147 14.25 -6.26 -4.09
N GLY A 148 13.33 -6.24 -3.13
CA GLY A 148 13.12 -5.13 -2.20
C GLY A 148 12.41 -3.92 -2.78
N ASP A 149 11.60 -4.05 -3.84
CA ASP A 149 11.00 -2.89 -4.50
C ASP A 149 9.60 -3.15 -5.10
N ASN A 150 8.69 -2.19 -4.86
CA ASN A 150 7.35 -2.10 -5.47
C ASN A 150 7.34 -1.24 -6.74
N ASP A 151 8.49 -0.98 -7.37
CA ASP A 151 8.57 -0.06 -8.52
C ASP A 151 7.84 -0.57 -9.76
N THR A 152 7.50 -1.85 -9.80
CA THR A 152 6.75 -2.46 -10.90
C THR A 152 5.23 -2.51 -10.67
N LEU A 153 4.75 -2.18 -9.47
CA LEU A 153 3.33 -2.04 -9.18
C LEU A 153 2.85 -0.64 -9.57
#